data_1d525bde2fb225fb3f585da0f5383d39
#
_entry.id   1d525bde2fb225fb3f585da0f5383d39
#
_cell.length_a   1.000
_cell.length_b   1.000
_cell.length_c   1.000
_cell.angle_alpha   90.00
_cell.angle_beta   90.00
_cell.angle_gamma   90.00
#
_symmetry.space_group_name_H-M   'P 1'
#
loop_
_entity.id
_entity.type
_entity.pdbx_description
1 polymer ?
#
loop_
_entity_poly.entity_id
_entity_poly.type
_entity_poly.pdbx_seq_one_letter_code
_entity_poly.pdbx_strand_id
1 'polypeptide(L)'
;MGIPMTKAGFENLQNKVDELRDQIPEVQRSISEAREKGDLKENAEYHAARESFGMLEAKIADLEGRLGQATIVNSNHINKDEILFGAKVKILDLSDDEEEEYALVGDGEADPLNNKILTTSPMGQSMLNKRKGQRFVVDAPAGQMEYEVLEISYEGL
;
A
#
# COMPACT_ATOMS: atom_id res chain seq x y z
N MET A 1 3.11 6.24 16.79
CA MET A 1 3.73 6.56 15.48
C MET A 1 2.74 6.43 14.36
N GLY A 2 2.69 7.38 13.46
CA GLY A 2 1.79 7.33 12.33
C GLY A 2 2.28 6.44 11.21
N ILE A 3 1.37 6.09 10.31
CA ILE A 3 1.70 5.37 9.09
C ILE A 3 2.22 6.41 8.08
N PRO A 4 3.48 6.32 7.60
CA PRO A 4 4.00 7.29 6.67
C PRO A 4 3.34 7.14 5.29
N MET A 5 2.92 8.27 4.72
CA MET A 5 2.29 8.33 3.39
C MET A 5 2.74 9.58 2.66
N THR A 6 2.77 9.50 1.34
CA THR A 6 2.85 10.72 0.53
C THR A 6 1.47 11.36 0.47
N LYS A 7 1.41 12.61 0.05
CA LYS A 7 0.13 13.29 -0.16
C LYS A 7 -0.73 12.52 -1.18
N ALA A 8 -0.11 12.04 -2.26
CA ALA A 8 -0.81 11.26 -3.28
C ALA A 8 -1.35 9.94 -2.72
N GLY A 9 -0.58 9.24 -1.89
CA GLY A 9 -1.04 8.02 -1.25
C GLY A 9 -2.21 8.25 -0.32
N PHE A 10 -2.17 9.33 0.45
CA PHE A 10 -3.28 9.72 1.32
C PHE A 10 -4.55 10.00 0.52
N GLU A 11 -4.42 10.78 -0.56
CA GLU A 11 -5.56 11.08 -1.44
C GLU A 11 -6.12 9.82 -2.11
N ASN A 12 -5.25 8.89 -2.52
CA ASN A 12 -5.68 7.62 -3.12
C ASN A 12 -6.52 6.79 -2.14
N LEU A 13 -6.09 6.70 -0.89
CA LEU A 13 -6.86 5.98 0.13
C LEU A 13 -8.19 6.67 0.43
N GLN A 14 -8.18 7.99 0.49
CA GLN A 14 -9.40 8.76 0.73
C GLN A 14 -10.41 8.56 -0.41
N ASN A 15 -9.93 8.58 -1.66
CA ASN A 15 -10.77 8.30 -2.83
C ASN A 15 -11.32 6.88 -2.79
N LYS A 16 -10.53 5.92 -2.33
CA LYS A 16 -10.98 4.53 -2.19
C LYS A 16 -12.09 4.40 -1.15
N VAL A 17 -11.96 5.09 -0.03
CA VAL A 17 -13.04 5.13 0.98
C VAL A 17 -14.31 5.71 0.38
N ASP A 18 -14.20 6.80 -0.37
CA ASP A 18 -15.36 7.43 -1.00
C ASP A 18 -16.04 6.49 -2.01
N GLU A 19 -15.26 5.79 -2.83
CA GLU A 19 -15.78 4.77 -3.75
C GLU A 19 -16.53 3.66 -3.03
N LEU A 20 -15.99 3.18 -1.92
CA LEU A 20 -16.63 2.12 -1.14
C LEU A 20 -17.91 2.62 -0.48
N ARG A 21 -17.92 3.85 0.04
CA ARG A 21 -19.13 4.44 0.61
C ARG A 21 -20.22 4.63 -0.41
N ASP A 22 -19.85 4.95 -1.65
CA ASP A 22 -20.82 5.10 -2.74
C ASP A 22 -21.53 3.79 -3.08
N GLN A 23 -20.97 2.66 -2.70
CA GLN A 23 -21.59 1.35 -2.88
C GLN A 23 -22.65 1.02 -1.83
N ILE A 24 -22.65 1.73 -0.71
CA ILE A 24 -23.57 1.44 0.42
C ILE A 24 -25.05 1.49 0.02
N PRO A 25 -25.55 2.54 -0.69
CA PRO A 25 -26.96 2.60 -1.05
C PRO A 25 -27.40 1.41 -1.89
N GLU A 26 -26.56 0.94 -2.82
CA GLU A 26 -26.89 -0.20 -3.66
C GLU A 26 -26.97 -1.49 -2.87
N VAL A 27 -26.01 -1.71 -1.95
CA VAL A 27 -26.00 -2.90 -1.09
C VAL A 27 -27.22 -2.87 -0.15
N GLN A 28 -27.54 -1.72 0.42
CA GLN A 28 -28.73 -1.57 1.26
C GLN A 28 -30.01 -1.87 0.49
N ARG A 29 -30.09 -1.45 -0.77
CA ARG A 29 -31.22 -1.76 -1.64
C ARG A 29 -31.31 -3.26 -1.88
N SER A 30 -30.19 -3.94 -2.11
CA SER A 30 -30.15 -5.39 -2.27
C SER A 30 -30.68 -6.12 -1.05
N ILE A 31 -30.35 -5.63 0.15
CA ILE A 31 -30.86 -6.18 1.40
C ILE A 31 -32.39 -6.04 1.47
N SER A 32 -32.90 -4.83 1.17
CA SER A 32 -34.35 -4.57 1.18
C SER A 32 -35.10 -5.44 0.18
N GLU A 33 -34.59 -5.56 -1.03
CA GLU A 33 -35.20 -6.38 -2.08
C GLU A 33 -35.22 -7.86 -1.70
N ALA A 34 -34.11 -8.36 -1.11
CA ALA A 34 -34.03 -9.74 -0.68
C ALA A 34 -34.99 -10.00 0.49
N ARG A 35 -35.13 -9.03 1.41
CA ARG A 35 -36.07 -9.15 2.53
C ARG A 35 -37.51 -9.31 2.05
N GLU A 36 -37.88 -8.63 0.99
CA GLU A 36 -39.25 -8.68 0.44
C GLU A 36 -39.58 -10.02 -0.23
N LYS A 37 -38.57 -10.84 -0.58
CA LYS A 37 -38.75 -12.07 -1.35
C LYS A 37 -39.12 -13.31 -0.51
N GLY A 38 -39.22 -13.21 0.82
CA GLY A 38 -39.67 -14.36 1.60
C GLY A 38 -39.15 -14.41 3.02
N ASP A 39 -39.11 -15.64 3.58
CA ASP A 39 -38.70 -15.92 4.94
C ASP A 39 -37.22 -15.61 5.15
N LEU A 40 -36.92 -14.74 6.11
CA LEU A 40 -35.55 -14.28 6.41
C LEU A 40 -34.62 -15.42 6.86
N LYS A 41 -35.14 -16.47 7.50
CA LYS A 41 -34.31 -17.57 8.00
C LYS A 41 -33.75 -18.47 6.91
N GLU A 42 -34.47 -18.60 5.79
CA GLU A 42 -34.11 -19.49 4.69
C GLU A 42 -33.77 -18.72 3.41
N ASN A 43 -33.72 -17.38 3.49
CA ASN A 43 -33.49 -16.53 2.33
C ASN A 43 -31.99 -16.37 2.10
N ALA A 44 -31.42 -17.15 1.21
CA ALA A 44 -29.99 -17.12 0.87
C ALA A 44 -29.58 -15.77 0.28
N GLU A 45 -30.45 -15.13 -0.50
CA GLU A 45 -30.15 -13.80 -1.06
C GLU A 45 -30.02 -12.73 0.03
N TYR A 46 -30.89 -12.78 1.03
CA TYR A 46 -30.85 -11.86 2.17
C TYR A 46 -29.55 -12.04 2.98
N HIS A 47 -29.19 -13.29 3.28
CA HIS A 47 -27.97 -13.57 4.04
C HIS A 47 -26.72 -13.16 3.26
N ALA A 48 -26.69 -13.42 1.94
CA ALA A 48 -25.56 -13.01 1.10
C ALA A 48 -25.45 -11.48 1.03
N ALA A 49 -26.57 -10.77 0.92
CA ALA A 49 -26.56 -9.31 0.88
C ALA A 49 -26.07 -8.71 2.21
N ARG A 50 -26.48 -9.28 3.34
CA ARG A 50 -26.02 -8.85 4.65
C ARG A 50 -24.53 -9.10 4.86
N GLU A 51 -24.04 -10.25 4.40
CA GLU A 51 -22.62 -10.58 4.47
C GLU A 51 -21.81 -9.58 3.62
N SER A 52 -22.27 -9.28 2.41
CA SER A 52 -21.61 -8.29 1.54
C SER A 52 -21.53 -6.91 2.21
N PHE A 53 -22.61 -6.51 2.88
CA PHE A 53 -22.65 -5.24 3.61
C PHE A 53 -21.62 -5.22 4.75
N GLY A 54 -21.55 -6.30 5.53
CA GLY A 54 -20.58 -6.43 6.61
C GLY A 54 -19.14 -6.36 6.13
N MET A 55 -18.83 -7.00 5.00
CA MET A 55 -17.51 -6.95 4.40
C MET A 55 -17.17 -5.55 3.91
N LEU A 56 -18.13 -4.85 3.32
CA LEU A 56 -17.95 -3.48 2.86
C LEU A 56 -17.67 -2.54 4.03
N GLU A 57 -18.46 -2.64 5.10
CA GLU A 57 -18.24 -1.84 6.31
C GLU A 57 -16.87 -2.09 6.93
N ALA A 58 -16.45 -3.36 7.00
CA ALA A 58 -15.14 -3.72 7.56
C ALA A 58 -14.00 -3.13 6.73
N LYS A 59 -14.12 -3.15 5.42
CA LYS A 59 -13.11 -2.59 4.53
C LYS A 59 -13.02 -1.07 4.66
N ILE A 60 -14.16 -0.39 4.74
CA ILE A 60 -14.20 1.05 4.98
C ILE A 60 -13.54 1.40 6.32
N ALA A 61 -13.88 0.67 7.38
CA ALA A 61 -13.31 0.91 8.70
C ALA A 61 -11.78 0.71 8.72
N ASP A 62 -11.28 -0.31 8.04
CA ASP A 62 -9.85 -0.55 7.93
C ASP A 62 -9.13 0.61 7.26
N LEU A 63 -9.64 1.08 6.12
CA LEU A 63 -9.04 2.19 5.39
C LEU A 63 -9.14 3.51 6.15
N GLU A 64 -10.26 3.77 6.81
CA GLU A 64 -10.41 4.95 7.65
C GLU A 64 -9.46 4.93 8.84
N GLY A 65 -9.22 3.75 9.42
CA GLY A 65 -8.24 3.59 10.49
C GLY A 65 -6.83 3.94 10.02
N ARG A 66 -6.46 3.52 8.84
CA ARG A 66 -5.15 3.85 8.24
C ARG A 66 -5.03 5.34 7.97
N LEU A 67 -6.09 5.96 7.42
CA LEU A 67 -6.11 7.41 7.20
C LEU A 67 -5.98 8.19 8.50
N GLY A 68 -6.63 7.71 9.55
CA GLY A 68 -6.55 8.34 10.88
C GLY A 68 -5.17 8.29 11.51
N GLN A 69 -4.34 7.32 11.09
CA GLN A 69 -2.97 7.17 11.57
C GLN A 69 -1.94 7.73 10.61
N ALA A 70 -2.36 8.30 9.48
CA ALA A 70 -1.45 8.74 8.44
C ALA A 70 -0.60 9.93 8.88
N THR A 71 0.69 9.87 8.55
CA THR A 71 1.61 10.98 8.66
C THR A 71 2.10 11.30 7.26
N ILE A 72 1.80 12.50 6.76
CA ILE A 72 2.21 12.89 5.43
C ILE A 72 3.68 13.33 5.46
N VAL A 73 4.49 12.69 4.62
CA VAL A 73 5.92 12.94 4.51
C VAL A 73 6.20 13.77 3.27
N ASN A 74 7.05 14.79 3.42
CA ASN A 74 7.50 15.59 2.30
C ASN A 74 9.03 15.64 2.23
N SER A 75 9.56 16.04 1.07
CA SER A 75 11.00 16.01 0.80
C SER A 75 11.83 17.01 1.60
N ASN A 76 11.21 17.99 2.23
CA ASN A 76 11.93 19.07 2.92
C ASN A 76 12.65 18.62 4.19
N HIS A 77 12.27 17.47 4.74
CA HIS A 77 12.79 16.96 6.01
C HIS A 77 13.57 15.67 5.84
N ILE A 78 13.95 15.31 4.61
CA ILE A 78 14.60 14.05 4.31
C ILE A 78 16.09 14.24 4.04
N ASN A 79 16.91 13.40 4.68
CA ASN A 79 18.34 13.32 4.36
C ASN A 79 18.50 12.57 3.04
N LYS A 80 18.88 13.28 1.98
CA LYS A 80 18.95 12.73 0.62
C LYS A 80 20.12 11.78 0.39
N ASP A 81 21.01 11.63 1.36
CA ASP A 81 22.15 10.71 1.27
C ASP A 81 21.82 9.28 1.72
N GLU A 82 20.68 9.11 2.34
CA GLU A 82 20.20 7.81 2.82
C GLU A 82 18.92 7.41 2.15
N ILE A 83 18.69 6.09 2.07
CA ILE A 83 17.42 5.56 1.59
C ILE A 83 16.40 5.64 2.72
N LEU A 84 15.41 6.51 2.55
CA LEU A 84 14.30 6.69 3.47
C LEU A 84 12.99 6.60 2.69
N PHE A 85 11.88 6.73 3.40
CA PHE A 85 10.56 6.79 2.76
C PHE A 85 10.53 7.85 1.65
N GLY A 86 9.99 7.47 0.50
CA GLY A 86 9.90 8.35 -0.67
C GLY A 86 11.11 8.33 -1.59
N ALA A 87 12.15 7.57 -1.24
CA ALA A 87 13.35 7.47 -2.06
C ALA A 87 13.09 6.69 -3.36
N LYS A 88 13.71 7.16 -4.42
CA LYS A 88 13.83 6.44 -5.68
C LYS A 88 15.26 5.92 -5.75
N VAL A 89 15.44 4.62 -5.80
CA VAL A 89 16.74 3.97 -5.63
C VAL A 89 17.08 3.14 -6.86
N LYS A 90 18.29 3.36 -7.37
CA LYS A 90 18.85 2.52 -8.43
C LYS A 90 19.81 1.54 -7.78
N ILE A 91 19.59 0.26 -8.01
CA ILE A 91 20.37 -0.81 -7.39
C ILE A 91 20.95 -1.74 -8.47
N LEU A 92 22.04 -2.40 -8.13
CA LEU A 92 22.69 -3.40 -8.99
C LEU A 92 22.51 -4.77 -8.35
N ASP A 93 21.91 -5.70 -9.10
CA ASP A 93 21.84 -7.10 -8.68
C ASP A 93 23.21 -7.73 -8.93
N LEU A 94 23.88 -8.11 -7.86
CA LEU A 94 25.26 -8.63 -7.94
C LEU A 94 25.36 -10.04 -8.53
N SER A 95 24.23 -10.74 -8.67
CA SER A 95 24.24 -12.09 -9.23
C SER A 95 24.30 -12.09 -10.77
N ASP A 96 23.71 -11.09 -11.42
CA ASP A 96 23.61 -11.02 -12.89
C ASP A 96 24.05 -9.68 -13.47
N ASP A 97 24.56 -8.78 -12.64
CA ASP A 97 24.99 -7.44 -13.02
C ASP A 97 23.90 -6.59 -13.70
N GLU A 98 22.64 -6.85 -13.37
CA GLU A 98 21.51 -6.06 -13.89
C GLU A 98 21.17 -4.92 -12.95
N GLU A 99 20.87 -3.76 -13.55
CA GLU A 99 20.41 -2.60 -12.79
C GLU A 99 18.89 -2.62 -12.68
N GLU A 100 18.40 -2.29 -11.51
CA GLU A 100 16.96 -2.17 -11.23
C GLU A 100 16.70 -0.85 -10.52
N GLU A 101 15.50 -0.32 -10.68
CA GLU A 101 15.09 0.93 -10.03
C GLU A 101 13.80 0.70 -9.26
N TYR A 102 13.77 1.13 -8.00
CA TYR A 102 12.60 1.01 -7.13
C TYR A 102 12.30 2.32 -6.44
N ALA A 103 11.02 2.60 -6.24
CA ALA A 103 10.56 3.71 -5.42
C ALA A 103 9.98 3.16 -4.12
N LEU A 104 10.43 3.70 -2.99
CA LEU A 104 9.90 3.33 -1.67
C LEU A 104 8.70 4.20 -1.34
N VAL A 105 7.55 3.57 -1.25
CA VAL A 105 6.28 4.27 -1.06
C VAL A 105 5.56 3.75 0.18
N GLY A 106 4.52 4.46 0.60
CA GLY A 106 3.67 4.05 1.70
C GLY A 106 2.34 3.50 1.22
N ASP A 107 1.44 3.28 2.17
CA ASP A 107 0.09 2.80 1.88
C ASP A 107 -0.59 3.70 0.86
N GLY A 108 -1.28 3.08 -0.09
CA GLY A 108 -2.01 3.77 -1.14
C GLY A 108 -1.25 3.99 -2.43
N GLU A 109 0.07 3.78 -2.45
CA GLU A 109 0.89 3.98 -3.64
C GLU A 109 1.66 2.75 -4.11
N ALA A 110 1.60 1.63 -3.40
CA ALA A 110 2.33 0.42 -3.79
C ALA A 110 1.84 -0.09 -5.15
N ASP A 111 2.77 -0.29 -6.07
CA ASP A 111 2.49 -0.76 -7.41
C ASP A 111 3.67 -1.57 -7.93
N PRO A 112 3.67 -2.90 -7.70
CA PRO A 112 4.79 -3.75 -8.11
C PRO A 112 5.08 -3.72 -9.61
N LEU A 113 4.08 -3.47 -10.45
CA LEU A 113 4.28 -3.40 -11.89
C LEU A 113 5.10 -2.19 -12.32
N ASN A 114 5.09 -1.13 -11.53
CA ASN A 114 5.87 0.09 -11.74
C ASN A 114 7.01 0.23 -10.75
N ASN A 115 7.41 -0.87 -10.11
CA ASN A 115 8.51 -0.94 -9.13
C ASN A 115 8.33 0.04 -7.96
N LYS A 116 7.09 0.23 -7.53
CA LYS A 116 6.77 1.00 -6.32
C LYS A 116 6.50 0.01 -5.21
N ILE A 117 7.43 -0.08 -4.27
CA ILE A 117 7.36 -1.06 -3.17
C ILE A 117 7.15 -0.37 -1.83
N LEU A 118 6.47 -1.07 -0.94
CA LEU A 118 6.25 -0.56 0.42
C LEU A 118 7.56 -0.54 1.21
N THR A 119 7.77 0.51 2.00
CA THR A 119 8.90 0.57 2.93
C THR A 119 8.89 -0.59 3.92
N THR A 120 7.71 -1.15 4.20
CA THR A 120 7.54 -2.27 5.12
C THR A 120 7.74 -3.63 4.47
N SER A 121 7.88 -3.69 3.12
CA SER A 121 8.17 -4.95 2.43
C SER A 121 9.56 -5.47 2.79
N PRO A 122 9.84 -6.78 2.61
CA PRO A 122 11.17 -7.32 2.90
C PRO A 122 12.28 -6.58 2.15
N MET A 123 12.07 -6.26 0.88
CA MET A 123 13.04 -5.51 0.10
C MET A 123 13.18 -4.08 0.60
N GLY A 124 12.06 -3.40 0.87
CA GLY A 124 12.07 -2.04 1.42
C GLY A 124 12.80 -1.96 2.76
N GLN A 125 12.55 -2.91 3.65
CA GLN A 125 13.22 -2.98 4.95
C GLN A 125 14.73 -3.16 4.80
N SER A 126 15.16 -3.99 3.83
CA SER A 126 16.59 -4.22 3.57
C SER A 126 17.29 -2.99 3.01
N MET A 127 16.57 -2.15 2.28
CA MET A 127 17.11 -0.94 1.66
C MET A 127 17.17 0.25 2.61
N LEU A 128 16.27 0.33 3.59
CA LEU A 128 16.18 1.48 4.49
C LEU A 128 17.50 1.78 5.19
N ASN A 129 17.84 3.07 5.26
CA ASN A 129 19.03 3.59 5.91
C ASN A 129 20.35 3.22 5.22
N LYS A 130 20.31 2.62 4.05
CA LYS A 130 21.50 2.36 3.25
C LYS A 130 21.91 3.63 2.49
N ARG A 131 23.18 3.72 2.20
CA ARG A 131 23.76 4.87 1.47
C ARG A 131 24.33 4.39 0.13
N LYS A 132 24.56 5.33 -0.78
CA LYS A 132 25.20 5.05 -2.05
C LYS A 132 26.51 4.27 -1.85
N GLY A 133 26.67 3.19 -2.60
CA GLY A 133 27.84 2.32 -2.54
C GLY A 133 27.75 1.20 -1.51
N GLN A 134 26.75 1.20 -0.64
CA GLN A 134 26.54 0.13 0.33
C GLN A 134 25.83 -1.05 -0.30
N ARG A 135 26.08 -2.22 0.24
CA ARG A 135 25.42 -3.46 -0.18
C ARG A 135 24.39 -3.88 0.85
N PHE A 136 23.36 -4.57 0.38
CA PHE A 136 22.35 -5.12 1.27
C PHE A 136 21.91 -6.50 0.73
N VAL A 137 21.36 -7.31 1.64
CA VAL A 137 20.91 -8.68 1.32
C VAL A 137 19.41 -8.76 1.57
N VAL A 138 18.70 -9.37 0.62
CA VAL A 138 17.27 -9.63 0.74
C VAL A 138 17.07 -11.14 0.84
N ASP A 139 16.38 -11.58 1.90
CA ASP A 139 16.02 -13.00 2.04
C ASP A 139 14.73 -13.23 1.27
N ALA A 140 14.83 -14.04 0.21
CA ALA A 140 13.68 -14.41 -0.62
C ALA A 140 13.48 -15.94 -0.53
N PRO A 141 12.27 -16.45 -0.85
CA PRO A 141 12.01 -17.89 -0.85
C PRO A 141 12.97 -18.69 -1.73
N ALA A 142 13.48 -18.08 -2.80
CA ALA A 142 14.44 -18.72 -3.71
C ALA A 142 15.89 -18.64 -3.22
N GLY A 143 16.17 -17.98 -2.09
CA GLY A 143 17.49 -17.79 -1.52
C GLY A 143 17.82 -16.33 -1.25
N GLN A 144 19.05 -16.08 -0.81
CA GLN A 144 19.52 -14.72 -0.55
C GLN A 144 19.92 -14.02 -1.84
N MET A 145 19.51 -12.77 -1.99
CA MET A 145 19.87 -11.91 -3.12
C MET A 145 20.66 -10.73 -2.60
N GLU A 146 21.80 -10.45 -3.21
CA GLU A 146 22.69 -9.37 -2.81
C GLU A 146 22.67 -8.24 -3.83
N TYR A 147 22.56 -7.02 -3.34
CA TYR A 147 22.45 -5.81 -4.17
C TYR A 147 23.42 -4.73 -3.68
N GLU A 148 23.75 -3.82 -4.58
CA GLU A 148 24.53 -2.62 -4.25
C GLU A 148 23.73 -1.38 -4.63
N VAL A 149 23.74 -0.37 -3.76
CA VAL A 149 23.07 0.91 -4.01
C VAL A 149 23.90 1.76 -4.97
N LEU A 150 23.35 2.06 -6.13
CA LEU A 150 24.03 2.86 -7.16
C LEU A 150 23.69 4.35 -7.06
N GLU A 151 22.41 4.68 -6.93
CA GLU A 151 21.94 6.07 -6.84
C GLU A 151 20.71 6.18 -5.95
N ILE A 152 20.59 7.30 -5.27
CA ILE A 152 19.43 7.65 -4.44
C ILE A 152 18.94 9.01 -4.88
N SER A 153 17.62 9.11 -5.16
CA SER A 153 17.00 10.38 -5.52
C SER A 153 15.63 10.51 -4.83
N TYR A 154 15.16 11.74 -4.72
CA TYR A 154 13.87 12.06 -4.14
C TYR A 154 13.14 13.00 -5.09
N GLU A 155 12.17 12.45 -5.80
CA GLU A 155 11.36 13.22 -6.75
C GLU A 155 9.88 13.09 -6.38
N GLY A 156 9.13 14.15 -6.56
CA GLY A 156 7.68 14.11 -6.46
C GLY A 156 7.09 14.03 -5.06
N LEU A 157 7.85 14.36 -4.05
CA LEU A 157 7.33 14.46 -2.68
C LEU A 157 6.87 15.87 -2.36
#